data_0f61adf84d092f80a0ac62f061c34af4
#
_entry.id   0f61adf84d092f80a0ac62f061c34af4
#
_cell.length_a   1.000
_cell.length_b   1.000
_cell.length_c   1.000
_cell.angle_alpha   90.00
_cell.angle_beta   90.00
_cell.angle_gamma   90.00
#
_symmetry.space_group_name_H-M   'P 1'
#
loop_
_entity.id
_entity.type
_entity.pdbx_description
1 polymer ?
#
loop_
_entity_poly.entity_id
_entity_poly.type
_entity_poly.pdbx_seq_one_letter_code
_entity_poly.pdbx_strand_id
1 'polypeptide(L)'
;MKIKMFKGNKSVILFIFGTFISNIGNGMFSLIVGQMLYAATGSVGAFGLILIIQNLSSLLLNIIAGYIADLIDAKKVSVYINLIQGVILLGGVFSCLMFAKNIVIILMVINTILSICSPFFRAANFKLIPEVERHNITLLSFNGIRSSANQSGQLIGVALAAPLLLTNNPVYALGINSGCFLITSFMMNRIILVRSSDSINTTNDKNLLRSMYLAWFSMIKNILKNKKLTLLIVFSIFDYISVSFVNLIEPKFATEVLANSAYISILDGGFALGAISSFLLVERVLNRWSFSGVAPLLMLLQAICYCILGSFPSPFFSSLVMFLIGLINGSSIAVFQTELQKTAENTVHGKLSSLRDIFVAFSTLVFIPIFTHIVDNSIFVGIDVFVGVLAIMSLLLYFSRFAGANKD
;
A
#
# COMPACT_ATOMS: atom_id res chain seq x y z
N MET A 1 4.92 28.68 -9.16
CA MET A 1 5.37 28.83 -7.76
C MET A 1 6.17 27.62 -7.23
N LYS A 2 5.94 26.38 -7.74
CA LYS A 2 6.56 25.14 -7.19
C LYS A 2 8.06 24.94 -7.51
N ILE A 3 8.60 25.46 -8.62
CA ILE A 3 10.01 25.24 -9.03
C ILE A 3 11.02 25.96 -8.10
N LYS A 4 10.65 27.11 -7.52
CA LYS A 4 11.48 27.83 -6.54
C LYS A 4 11.68 27.07 -5.21
N MET A 5 10.74 26.15 -4.87
CA MET A 5 10.80 25.34 -3.65
C MET A 5 11.96 24.32 -3.65
N PHE A 6 12.39 23.86 -4.81
CA PHE A 6 13.45 22.84 -4.91
C PHE A 6 14.86 23.45 -4.98
N LYS A 7 14.98 24.75 -5.21
CA LYS A 7 16.29 25.43 -5.29
C LYS A 7 16.95 25.44 -3.91
N GLY A 8 18.08 24.75 -3.77
CA GLY A 8 18.80 24.57 -2.50
C GLY A 8 18.43 23.32 -1.68
N ASN A 9 17.42 22.55 -2.08
CA ASN A 9 16.94 21.36 -1.34
C ASN A 9 17.41 20.04 -1.99
N LYS A 10 18.71 19.87 -2.22
CA LYS A 10 19.29 18.71 -2.88
C LYS A 10 18.90 17.39 -2.19
N SER A 11 18.92 17.35 -0.87
CA SER A 11 18.59 16.15 -0.08
C SER A 11 17.12 15.74 -0.26
N VAL A 12 16.21 16.72 -0.26
CA VAL A 12 14.78 16.46 -0.52
C VAL A 12 14.55 15.93 -1.93
N ILE A 13 15.23 16.52 -2.93
CA ILE A 13 15.14 16.06 -4.32
C ILE A 13 15.63 14.61 -4.43
N LEU A 14 16.79 14.29 -3.87
CA LEU A 14 17.35 12.94 -3.90
C LEU A 14 16.42 11.93 -3.24
N PHE A 15 15.83 12.29 -2.08
CA PHE A 15 14.87 11.44 -1.38
C PHE A 15 13.62 11.17 -2.22
N ILE A 16 13.02 12.23 -2.79
CA ILE A 16 11.79 12.13 -3.59
C ILE A 16 12.04 11.34 -4.87
N PHE A 17 13.16 11.61 -5.59
CA PHE A 17 13.51 10.88 -6.80
C PHE A 17 13.85 9.42 -6.51
N GLY A 18 14.58 9.13 -5.46
CA GLY A 18 14.83 7.75 -5.02
C GLY A 18 13.52 7.00 -4.73
N THR A 19 12.62 7.64 -4.00
CA THR A 19 11.29 7.10 -3.71
C THR A 19 10.48 6.85 -5.00
N PHE A 20 10.50 7.79 -5.94
CA PHE A 20 9.82 7.69 -7.22
C PHE A 20 10.36 6.52 -8.05
N ILE A 21 11.69 6.41 -8.20
CA ILE A 21 12.35 5.36 -8.98
C ILE A 21 12.09 3.97 -8.37
N SER A 22 12.23 3.81 -7.06
CA SER A 22 11.95 2.52 -6.40
C SER A 22 10.50 2.07 -6.60
N ASN A 23 9.55 3.02 -6.64
CA ASN A 23 8.15 2.69 -6.88
C ASN A 23 7.83 2.36 -8.35
N ILE A 24 8.58 2.90 -9.32
CA ILE A 24 8.51 2.41 -10.71
C ILE A 24 8.86 0.92 -10.76
N GLY A 25 9.98 0.54 -10.17
CA GLY A 25 10.39 -0.87 -10.10
C GLY A 25 9.37 -1.76 -9.42
N ASN A 26 8.85 -1.33 -8.26
CA ASN A 26 7.88 -2.10 -7.49
C ASN A 26 6.55 -2.27 -8.22
N GLY A 27 6.00 -1.20 -8.83
CA GLY A 27 4.74 -1.27 -9.56
C GLY A 27 4.82 -2.25 -10.73
N MET A 28 5.89 -2.17 -11.52
CA MET A 28 6.12 -3.07 -12.64
C MET A 28 6.32 -4.52 -12.18
N PHE A 29 7.17 -4.76 -11.17
CA PHE A 29 7.48 -6.08 -10.64
C PHE A 29 6.25 -6.78 -10.07
N SER A 30 5.44 -6.07 -9.29
CA SER A 30 4.25 -6.61 -8.63
C SER A 30 3.27 -7.21 -9.64
N LEU A 31 2.97 -6.48 -10.72
CA LEU A 31 2.04 -6.96 -11.75
C LEU A 31 2.60 -8.15 -12.53
N ILE A 32 3.88 -8.09 -12.93
CA ILE A 32 4.49 -9.18 -13.72
C ILE A 32 4.57 -10.45 -12.90
N VAL A 33 4.97 -10.36 -11.63
CA VAL A 33 5.03 -11.53 -10.75
C VAL A 33 3.63 -12.10 -10.53
N GLY A 34 2.64 -11.26 -10.24
CA GLY A 34 1.25 -11.69 -10.06
C GLY A 34 0.72 -12.44 -11.27
N GLN A 35 0.90 -11.88 -12.47
CA GLN A 35 0.45 -12.51 -13.70
C GLN A 35 1.19 -13.81 -14.04
N MET A 36 2.50 -13.85 -13.83
CA MET A 36 3.27 -15.08 -14.09
C MET A 36 2.90 -16.22 -13.14
N LEU A 37 2.64 -15.90 -11.87
CA LEU A 37 2.15 -16.89 -10.91
C LEU A 37 0.76 -17.39 -11.29
N TYR A 38 -0.12 -16.50 -11.73
CA TYR A 38 -1.44 -16.89 -12.21
C TYR A 38 -1.34 -17.76 -13.47
N ALA A 39 -0.55 -17.36 -14.46
CA ALA A 39 -0.36 -18.11 -15.69
C ALA A 39 0.24 -19.53 -15.46
N ALA A 40 1.11 -19.67 -14.45
CA ALA A 40 1.74 -20.93 -14.14
C ALA A 40 0.86 -21.87 -13.31
N THR A 41 -0.07 -21.36 -12.50
CA THR A 41 -0.87 -22.14 -11.55
C THR A 41 -2.33 -22.26 -11.92
N GLY A 42 -2.84 -21.37 -12.79
CA GLY A 42 -4.26 -21.26 -13.12
C GLY A 42 -5.14 -20.80 -11.95
N SER A 43 -4.53 -20.39 -10.83
CA SER A 43 -5.23 -20.00 -9.60
C SER A 43 -4.83 -18.61 -9.15
N VAL A 44 -5.82 -17.76 -8.82
CA VAL A 44 -5.57 -16.48 -8.14
C VAL A 44 -4.99 -16.68 -6.74
N GLY A 45 -5.06 -17.90 -6.20
CA GLY A 45 -4.47 -18.29 -4.93
C GLY A 45 -2.97 -18.07 -4.88
N ALA A 46 -2.26 -18.27 -5.98
CA ALA A 46 -0.83 -18.00 -6.05
C ALA A 46 -0.51 -16.51 -5.87
N PHE A 47 -1.33 -15.62 -6.43
CA PHE A 47 -1.23 -14.19 -6.18
C PHE A 47 -1.72 -13.82 -4.77
N GLY A 48 -2.78 -14.45 -4.29
CA GLY A 48 -3.25 -14.33 -2.91
C GLY A 48 -2.16 -14.67 -1.88
N LEU A 49 -1.33 -15.69 -2.13
CA LEU A 49 -0.18 -16.03 -1.29
C LEU A 49 0.83 -14.87 -1.19
N ILE A 50 1.08 -14.12 -2.27
CA ILE A 50 1.94 -12.95 -2.24
C ILE A 50 1.40 -11.94 -1.23
N LEU A 51 0.12 -11.61 -1.30
CA LEU A 51 -0.53 -10.67 -0.39
C LEU A 51 -0.53 -11.18 1.06
N ILE A 52 -0.73 -12.46 1.27
CA ILE A 52 -0.63 -13.10 2.60
C ILE A 52 0.77 -12.94 3.17
N ILE A 53 1.82 -13.26 2.40
CA ILE A 53 3.21 -13.15 2.82
C ILE A 53 3.57 -11.70 3.16
N GLN A 54 3.14 -10.73 2.35
CA GLN A 54 3.36 -9.30 2.59
C GLN A 54 2.70 -8.82 3.88
N ASN A 55 1.44 -9.21 4.11
CA ASN A 55 0.70 -8.81 5.30
C ASN A 55 1.21 -9.52 6.56
N LEU A 56 1.57 -10.80 6.46
CA LEU A 56 2.16 -11.57 7.57
C LEU A 56 3.53 -10.99 7.97
N SER A 57 4.38 -10.68 6.98
CA SER A 57 5.66 -10.01 7.22
C SER A 57 5.46 -8.65 7.90
N SER A 58 4.48 -7.86 7.45
CA SER A 58 4.13 -6.58 8.07
C SER A 58 3.64 -6.78 9.51
N LEU A 59 2.75 -7.73 9.75
CA LEU A 59 2.19 -8.00 11.07
C LEU A 59 3.28 -8.39 12.08
N LEU A 60 4.17 -9.29 11.70
CA LEU A 60 5.19 -9.86 12.59
C LEU A 60 6.39 -8.92 12.77
N LEU A 61 6.81 -8.23 11.71
CA LEU A 61 8.09 -7.53 11.68
C LEU A 61 7.99 -6.02 11.94
N ASN A 62 6.80 -5.40 11.85
CA ASN A 62 6.68 -3.95 12.06
C ASN A 62 7.16 -3.51 13.46
N ILE A 63 6.91 -4.30 14.49
CA ILE A 63 7.36 -4.00 15.86
C ILE A 63 8.88 -4.03 15.94
N ILE A 64 9.49 -5.08 15.36
CA ILE A 64 10.94 -5.28 15.35
C ILE A 64 11.62 -4.23 14.46
N ALA A 65 11.04 -3.95 13.31
CA ALA A 65 11.54 -2.97 12.36
C ALA A 65 11.57 -1.55 12.94
N GLY A 66 10.53 -1.17 13.69
CA GLY A 66 10.49 0.10 14.42
C GLY A 66 11.61 0.21 15.45
N TYR A 67 11.82 -0.85 16.22
CA TYR A 67 12.90 -0.90 17.22
C TYR A 67 14.29 -0.78 16.58
N ILE A 68 14.57 -1.54 15.51
CA ILE A 68 15.85 -1.47 14.78
C ILE A 68 16.06 -0.09 14.16
N ALA A 69 15.01 0.53 13.61
CA ALA A 69 15.08 1.88 13.04
C ALA A 69 15.41 2.93 14.11
N ASP A 70 15.03 2.71 15.37
CA ASP A 70 15.34 3.61 16.49
C ASP A 70 16.77 3.43 17.02
N LEU A 71 17.30 2.20 17.00
CA LEU A 71 18.64 1.89 17.46
C LEU A 71 19.75 2.24 16.47
N ILE A 72 19.49 2.03 15.18
CA ILE A 72 20.48 2.21 14.11
C ILE A 72 20.20 3.53 13.38
N ASP A 73 21.23 4.07 12.75
CA ASP A 73 21.12 5.20 11.85
C ASP A 73 20.11 4.88 10.72
N ALA A 74 18.99 5.59 10.71
CA ALA A 74 17.90 5.36 9.79
C ALA A 74 18.32 5.51 8.31
N LYS A 75 19.30 6.39 8.01
CA LYS A 75 19.89 6.52 6.68
C LYS A 75 20.63 5.25 6.28
N LYS A 76 21.48 4.70 7.16
CA LYS A 76 22.21 3.45 6.89
C LYS A 76 21.24 2.30 6.66
N VAL A 77 20.20 2.16 7.50
CA VAL A 77 19.17 1.13 7.33
C VAL A 77 18.49 1.28 5.95
N SER A 78 18.06 2.48 5.58
CA SER A 78 17.43 2.73 4.27
C SER A 78 18.37 2.39 3.11
N VAL A 79 19.64 2.79 3.17
CA VAL A 79 20.65 2.49 2.13
C VAL A 79 20.89 1.00 2.00
N TYR A 80 21.16 0.30 3.13
CA TYR A 80 21.46 -1.13 3.08
C TYR A 80 20.27 -1.98 2.66
N ILE A 81 19.05 -1.63 3.08
CA ILE A 81 17.85 -2.37 2.67
C ILE A 81 17.64 -2.25 1.16
N ASN A 82 17.76 -1.04 0.58
CA ASN A 82 17.67 -0.88 -0.88
C ASN A 82 18.80 -1.66 -1.61
N LEU A 83 20.03 -1.63 -1.09
CA LEU A 83 21.13 -2.39 -1.65
C LEU A 83 20.86 -3.90 -1.63
N ILE A 84 20.41 -4.43 -0.50
CA ILE A 84 20.06 -5.85 -0.32
C ILE A 84 18.94 -6.24 -1.29
N GLN A 85 17.88 -5.45 -1.39
CA GLN A 85 16.78 -5.69 -2.33
C GLN A 85 17.28 -5.71 -3.80
N GLY A 86 18.12 -4.75 -4.17
CA GLY A 86 18.73 -4.71 -5.50
C GLY A 86 19.59 -5.96 -5.81
N VAL A 87 20.43 -6.38 -4.88
CA VAL A 87 21.29 -7.58 -5.04
C VAL A 87 20.46 -8.86 -5.11
N ILE A 88 19.42 -9.00 -4.28
CA ILE A 88 18.50 -10.15 -4.30
C ILE A 88 17.80 -10.26 -5.66
N LEU A 89 17.33 -9.14 -6.21
CA LEU A 89 16.71 -9.11 -7.53
C LEU A 89 17.70 -9.46 -8.66
N LEU A 90 18.95 -9.03 -8.58
CA LEU A 90 20.01 -9.48 -9.50
C LEU A 90 20.24 -10.98 -9.39
N GLY A 91 20.33 -11.52 -8.17
CA GLY A 91 20.40 -12.96 -7.94
C GLY A 91 19.22 -13.69 -8.55
N GLY A 92 18.03 -13.09 -8.49
CA GLY A 92 16.81 -13.57 -9.15
C GLY A 92 16.94 -13.63 -10.68
N VAL A 93 17.52 -12.61 -11.31
CA VAL A 93 17.82 -12.60 -12.75
C VAL A 93 18.67 -13.81 -13.12
N PHE A 94 19.81 -14.01 -12.44
CA PHE A 94 20.69 -15.16 -12.71
C PHE A 94 20.00 -16.50 -12.44
N SER A 95 19.22 -16.60 -11.36
CA SER A 95 18.49 -17.81 -11.02
C SER A 95 17.43 -18.15 -12.08
N CYS A 96 16.69 -17.18 -12.60
CA CYS A 96 15.70 -17.39 -13.65
C CYS A 96 16.37 -17.82 -14.98
N LEU A 97 17.55 -17.28 -15.30
CA LEU A 97 18.30 -17.68 -16.50
C LEU A 97 18.84 -19.10 -16.40
N MET A 98 19.33 -19.53 -15.22
CA MET A 98 19.88 -20.87 -15.01
C MET A 98 18.82 -21.94 -14.80
N PHE A 99 17.71 -21.60 -14.14
CA PHE A 99 16.68 -22.55 -13.69
C PHE A 99 15.30 -22.18 -14.24
N ALA A 100 15.18 -22.02 -15.55
CA ALA A 100 13.96 -21.57 -16.22
C ALA A 100 12.70 -22.41 -15.86
N LYS A 101 12.88 -23.71 -15.54
CA LYS A 101 11.76 -24.58 -15.11
C LYS A 101 11.19 -24.23 -13.73
N ASN A 102 11.93 -23.51 -12.89
CA ASN A 102 11.58 -23.22 -11.50
C ASN A 102 11.23 -21.74 -11.28
N ILE A 103 10.88 -20.99 -12.34
CA ILE A 103 10.61 -19.54 -12.29
C ILE A 103 9.61 -19.20 -11.19
N VAL A 104 8.52 -19.93 -11.03
CA VAL A 104 7.47 -19.69 -10.03
C VAL A 104 8.05 -19.70 -8.60
N ILE A 105 8.85 -20.72 -8.30
CA ILE A 105 9.47 -20.88 -6.97
C ILE A 105 10.46 -19.73 -6.73
N ILE A 106 11.27 -19.38 -7.73
CA ILE A 106 12.23 -18.28 -7.64
C ILE A 106 11.51 -16.96 -7.37
N LEU A 107 10.43 -16.67 -8.08
CA LEU A 107 9.64 -15.45 -7.90
C LEU A 107 8.99 -15.40 -6.51
N MET A 108 8.45 -16.52 -6.02
CA MET A 108 7.89 -16.59 -4.66
C MET A 108 8.94 -16.36 -3.58
N VAL A 109 10.13 -16.96 -3.71
CA VAL A 109 11.24 -16.76 -2.76
C VAL A 109 11.68 -15.29 -2.75
N ILE A 110 11.89 -14.69 -3.94
CA ILE A 110 12.26 -13.29 -4.05
C ILE A 110 11.21 -12.39 -3.40
N ASN A 111 9.93 -12.59 -3.75
CA ASN A 111 8.85 -11.79 -3.17
C ASN A 111 8.78 -11.94 -1.64
N THR A 112 9.01 -13.12 -1.10
CA THR A 112 9.06 -13.35 0.35
C THR A 112 10.19 -12.54 0.99
N ILE A 113 11.39 -12.56 0.42
CA ILE A 113 12.54 -11.82 0.97
C ILE A 113 12.30 -10.30 0.87
N LEU A 114 11.74 -9.82 -0.25
CA LEU A 114 11.37 -8.39 -0.39
C LEU A 114 10.30 -7.99 0.63
N SER A 115 9.34 -8.86 0.90
CA SER A 115 8.29 -8.63 1.90
C SER A 115 8.83 -8.53 3.31
N ILE A 116 9.86 -9.31 3.65
CA ILE A 116 10.59 -9.24 4.92
C ILE A 116 11.36 -7.92 5.04
N CYS A 117 11.97 -7.44 3.96
CA CYS A 117 12.71 -6.18 3.94
C CYS A 117 11.81 -4.95 4.07
N SER A 118 10.57 -5.02 3.58
CA SER A 118 9.65 -3.88 3.46
C SER A 118 9.32 -3.18 4.80
N PRO A 119 9.01 -3.85 5.92
CA PRO A 119 8.78 -3.20 7.21
C PRO A 119 9.96 -2.36 7.70
N PHE A 120 11.18 -2.88 7.55
CA PHE A 120 12.41 -2.18 7.95
C PHE A 120 12.64 -0.92 7.11
N PHE A 121 12.41 -1.02 5.81
CA PHE A 121 12.48 0.13 4.91
C PHE A 121 11.46 1.22 5.28
N ARG A 122 10.21 0.83 5.57
CA ARG A 122 9.16 1.79 5.97
C ARG A 122 9.48 2.46 7.30
N ALA A 123 9.93 1.70 8.30
CA ALA A 123 10.29 2.24 9.61
C ALA A 123 11.49 3.21 9.51
N ALA A 124 12.54 2.81 8.77
CA ALA A 124 13.71 3.66 8.55
C ALA A 124 13.35 4.96 7.82
N ASN A 125 12.55 4.88 6.74
CA ASN A 125 12.13 6.08 6.02
C ASN A 125 11.23 6.99 6.84
N PHE A 126 10.36 6.45 7.69
CA PHE A 126 9.52 7.25 8.57
C PHE A 126 10.36 8.09 9.54
N LYS A 127 11.41 7.49 10.12
CA LYS A 127 12.36 8.21 10.99
C LYS A 127 13.23 9.19 10.21
N LEU A 128 13.69 8.80 9.00
CA LEU A 128 14.59 9.60 8.17
C LEU A 128 13.95 10.90 7.67
N ILE A 129 12.66 10.90 7.33
CA ILE A 129 11.95 12.04 6.72
C ILE A 129 12.10 13.34 7.53
N PRO A 130 11.88 13.38 8.85
CA PRO A 130 12.07 14.59 9.65
C PRO A 130 13.53 15.07 9.70
N GLU A 131 14.49 14.14 9.56
CA GLU A 131 15.93 14.40 9.68
C GLU A 131 16.57 14.91 8.37
N VAL A 132 15.88 14.75 7.22
CA VAL A 132 16.37 15.22 5.92
C VAL A 132 16.52 16.74 5.94
N GLU A 133 17.71 17.22 5.53
CA GLU A 133 17.96 18.66 5.37
C GLU A 133 16.97 19.27 4.38
N ARG A 134 16.23 20.28 4.83
CA ARG A 134 15.22 20.98 4.04
C ARG A 134 15.19 22.46 4.39
N HIS A 135 15.18 23.30 3.36
CA HIS A 135 15.06 24.73 3.48
C HIS A 135 13.70 25.18 2.92
N ASN A 136 12.92 25.92 3.71
CA ASN A 136 11.62 26.49 3.31
C ASN A 136 10.58 25.43 2.82
N ILE A 137 10.74 24.14 3.18
CA ILE A 137 9.78 23.08 2.92
C ILE A 137 9.28 22.56 4.27
N THR A 138 7.97 22.67 4.51
CA THR A 138 7.36 22.08 5.70
C THR A 138 7.35 20.57 5.64
N LEU A 139 7.34 19.90 6.80
CA LEU A 139 7.24 18.43 6.87
C LEU A 139 5.97 17.93 6.17
N LEU A 140 4.86 18.67 6.28
CA LEU A 140 3.60 18.36 5.62
C LEU A 140 3.75 18.39 4.09
N SER A 141 4.37 19.46 3.55
CA SER A 141 4.62 19.57 2.10
C SER A 141 5.57 18.48 1.61
N PHE A 142 6.61 18.14 2.38
CA PHE A 142 7.54 17.07 2.05
C PHE A 142 6.84 15.71 1.99
N ASN A 143 6.03 15.38 2.99
CA ASN A 143 5.23 14.15 3.01
C ASN A 143 4.23 14.10 1.85
N GLY A 144 3.57 15.21 1.52
CA GLY A 144 2.65 15.30 0.38
C GLY A 144 3.34 15.04 -0.95
N ILE A 145 4.50 15.68 -1.20
CA ILE A 145 5.28 15.47 -2.43
C ILE A 145 5.80 14.03 -2.51
N ARG A 146 6.26 13.46 -1.39
CA ARG A 146 6.68 12.05 -1.32
C ARG A 146 5.53 11.11 -1.65
N SER A 147 4.34 11.34 -1.10
CA SER A 147 3.16 10.53 -1.40
C SER A 147 2.80 10.58 -2.89
N SER A 148 2.83 11.77 -3.48
CA SER A 148 2.62 11.94 -4.93
C SER A 148 3.69 11.23 -5.76
N ALA A 149 4.96 11.26 -5.32
CA ALA A 149 6.06 10.56 -5.99
C ALA A 149 5.87 9.04 -5.92
N ASN A 150 5.42 8.50 -4.77
CA ASN A 150 5.10 7.08 -4.63
C ASN A 150 4.03 6.65 -5.63
N GLN A 151 2.90 7.33 -5.65
CA GLN A 151 1.76 6.99 -6.51
C GLN A 151 2.10 7.16 -8.00
N SER A 152 2.78 8.26 -8.37
CA SER A 152 3.20 8.49 -9.74
C SER A 152 4.24 7.47 -10.20
N GLY A 153 5.17 7.08 -9.32
CA GLY A 153 6.15 6.04 -9.62
C GLY A 153 5.48 4.69 -9.87
N GLN A 154 4.57 4.30 -8.98
CA GLN A 154 3.80 3.06 -9.13
C GLN A 154 3.00 3.05 -10.42
N LEU A 155 2.28 4.14 -10.73
CA LEU A 155 1.50 4.28 -11.95
C LEU A 155 2.36 4.11 -13.22
N ILE A 156 3.52 4.77 -13.26
CA ILE A 156 4.46 4.63 -14.40
C ILE A 156 5.01 3.20 -14.47
N GLY A 157 5.31 2.58 -13.35
CA GLY A 157 5.74 1.18 -13.28
C GLY A 157 4.71 0.23 -13.87
N VAL A 158 3.45 0.40 -13.49
CA VAL A 158 2.31 -0.36 -14.03
C VAL A 158 2.20 -0.17 -15.56
N ALA A 159 2.28 1.07 -16.04
CA ALA A 159 2.24 1.36 -17.47
C ALA A 159 3.40 0.69 -18.24
N LEU A 160 4.59 0.63 -17.65
CA LEU A 160 5.76 -0.04 -18.22
C LEU A 160 5.68 -1.58 -18.15
N ALA A 161 4.81 -2.12 -17.29
CA ALA A 161 4.60 -3.57 -17.20
C ALA A 161 3.89 -4.13 -18.44
N ALA A 162 2.99 -3.36 -19.10
CA ALA A 162 2.22 -3.83 -20.24
C ALA A 162 3.06 -4.47 -21.37
N PRO A 163 4.10 -3.80 -21.94
CA PRO A 163 4.92 -4.41 -22.96
C PRO A 163 5.76 -5.59 -22.44
N LEU A 164 6.12 -5.61 -21.16
CA LEU A 164 6.90 -6.70 -20.57
C LEU A 164 6.05 -7.93 -20.31
N LEU A 165 4.76 -7.79 -20.02
CA LEU A 165 3.81 -8.90 -19.89
C LEU A 165 3.70 -9.70 -21.20
N LEU A 166 3.82 -9.03 -22.36
CA LEU A 166 3.79 -9.70 -23.67
C LEU A 166 5.00 -10.60 -23.89
N THR A 167 6.12 -10.37 -23.21
CA THR A 167 7.34 -11.19 -23.33
C THR A 167 7.26 -12.49 -22.54
N ASN A 168 6.34 -12.61 -21.58
CA ASN A 168 6.24 -13.72 -20.62
C ASN A 168 7.56 -14.05 -19.90
N ASN A 169 8.48 -13.07 -19.80
CA ASN A 169 9.80 -13.27 -19.22
C ASN A 169 10.03 -12.31 -18.03
N PRO A 170 10.11 -12.82 -16.79
CA PRO A 170 10.28 -12.00 -15.60
C PRO A 170 11.66 -11.38 -15.46
N VAL A 171 12.65 -11.89 -16.20
CA VAL A 171 14.05 -11.45 -16.12
C VAL A 171 14.17 -9.93 -16.35
N TYR A 172 13.44 -9.39 -17.31
CA TYR A 172 13.43 -7.95 -17.57
C TYR A 172 12.89 -7.14 -16.39
N ALA A 173 11.78 -7.58 -15.81
CA ALA A 173 11.18 -6.91 -14.67
C ALA A 173 12.09 -6.96 -13.43
N LEU A 174 12.69 -8.13 -13.15
CA LEU A 174 13.66 -8.31 -12.07
C LEU A 174 14.88 -7.39 -12.27
N GLY A 175 15.43 -7.33 -13.51
CA GLY A 175 16.59 -6.52 -13.83
C GLY A 175 16.32 -5.02 -13.68
N ILE A 176 15.19 -4.52 -14.20
CA ILE A 176 14.81 -3.11 -14.10
C ILE A 176 14.54 -2.75 -12.62
N ASN A 177 13.80 -3.58 -11.89
CA ASN A 177 13.52 -3.32 -10.46
C ASN A 177 14.81 -3.33 -9.63
N SER A 178 15.73 -4.26 -9.91
CA SER A 178 17.06 -4.25 -9.29
C SER A 178 17.78 -2.94 -9.52
N GLY A 179 17.84 -2.47 -10.78
CA GLY A 179 18.43 -1.18 -11.12
C GLY A 179 17.78 -0.02 -10.36
N CYS A 180 16.45 -0.02 -10.24
CA CYS A 180 15.71 1.00 -9.49
C CYS A 180 16.13 1.02 -7.99
N PHE A 181 16.26 -0.13 -7.34
CA PHE A 181 16.69 -0.20 -5.95
C PHE A 181 18.16 0.21 -5.75
N LEU A 182 19.07 -0.20 -6.65
CA LEU A 182 20.48 0.19 -6.58
C LEU A 182 20.66 1.71 -6.76
N ILE A 183 19.95 2.31 -7.72
CA ILE A 183 19.93 3.77 -7.93
C ILE A 183 19.36 4.46 -6.69
N THR A 184 18.27 3.94 -6.11
CA THR A 184 17.68 4.49 -4.89
C THR A 184 18.65 4.42 -3.72
N SER A 185 19.33 3.28 -3.53
CA SER A 185 20.37 3.13 -2.51
C SER A 185 21.48 4.17 -2.64
N PHE A 186 21.97 4.38 -3.87
CA PHE A 186 22.97 5.40 -4.16
C PHE A 186 22.45 6.82 -3.85
N MET A 187 21.22 7.15 -4.23
CA MET A 187 20.60 8.44 -3.95
C MET A 187 20.43 8.69 -2.45
N MET A 188 19.91 7.68 -1.72
CA MET A 188 19.74 7.76 -0.26
C MET A 188 21.07 7.97 0.47
N ASN A 189 22.15 7.35 -0.02
CA ASN A 189 23.49 7.55 0.56
C ASN A 189 24.01 8.99 0.41
N ARG A 190 23.55 9.74 -0.59
CA ARG A 190 23.95 11.13 -0.86
C ARG A 190 23.12 12.18 -0.12
N ILE A 191 22.09 11.79 0.61
CA ILE A 191 21.24 12.69 1.40
C ILE A 191 22.04 13.27 2.57
N ILE A 192 21.92 14.56 2.80
CA ILE A 192 22.45 15.24 3.97
C ILE A 192 21.33 15.32 5.03
N LEU A 193 21.67 14.98 6.26
CA LEU A 193 20.77 15.03 7.41
C LEU A 193 21.14 16.22 8.28
N VAL A 194 20.12 16.88 8.81
CA VAL A 194 20.29 17.81 9.92
C VAL A 194 20.47 16.91 11.15
N ARG A 195 21.67 16.86 11.72
CA ARG A 195 21.91 16.16 12.98
C ARG A 195 21.03 16.78 14.05
N SER A 196 19.97 16.11 14.45
CA SER A 196 19.37 16.40 15.74
C SER A 196 20.39 15.99 16.80
N SER A 197 20.77 16.94 17.65
CA SER A 197 21.74 16.75 18.75
C SER A 197 21.21 15.83 19.89
N ASP A 198 20.02 15.31 19.74
CA ASP A 198 19.43 14.33 20.64
C ASP A 198 19.73 12.90 20.16
N SER A 199 20.98 12.49 20.31
CA SER A 199 21.27 11.07 20.54
C SER A 199 20.52 10.68 21.82
N ILE A 200 19.36 10.06 21.67
CA ILE A 200 18.70 9.40 22.79
C ILE A 200 19.74 8.50 23.43
N ASN A 201 20.18 8.88 24.63
CA ASN A 201 20.96 8.01 25.47
C ASN A 201 20.23 6.67 25.52
N THR A 202 20.82 5.69 24.87
CA THR A 202 20.40 4.29 25.00
C THR A 202 20.61 3.93 26.46
N THR A 203 19.63 4.21 27.29
CA THR A 203 19.51 3.53 28.56
C THR A 203 19.45 2.05 28.21
N ASN A 204 20.37 1.31 28.77
CA ASN A 204 20.56 -0.14 28.66
C ASN A 204 19.37 -0.84 29.36
N ASP A 205 18.17 -0.57 28.85
CA ASP A 205 16.93 -1.06 29.44
C ASP A 205 16.64 -2.45 28.84
N LYS A 206 17.16 -3.47 29.53
CA LYS A 206 16.86 -4.89 29.23
C LYS A 206 15.35 -5.19 29.19
N ASN A 207 14.52 -4.23 29.57
CA ASN A 207 13.05 -4.32 29.59
C ASN A 207 12.35 -3.52 28.48
N LEU A 208 13.10 -2.92 27.52
CA LEU A 208 12.52 -2.06 26.50
C LEU A 208 11.45 -2.77 25.65
N LEU A 209 11.68 -4.03 25.29
CA LEU A 209 10.68 -4.84 24.57
C LEU A 209 9.41 -5.06 25.41
N ARG A 210 9.56 -5.27 26.71
CA ARG A 210 8.42 -5.43 27.62
C ARG A 210 7.65 -4.13 27.81
N SER A 211 8.35 -3.01 27.97
CA SER A 211 7.71 -1.69 28.08
C SER A 211 7.00 -1.27 26.80
N MET A 212 7.57 -1.55 25.65
CA MET A 212 6.91 -1.36 24.35
C MET A 212 5.64 -2.23 24.24
N TYR A 213 5.74 -3.52 24.56
CA TYR A 213 4.59 -4.43 24.51
C TYR A 213 3.46 -3.99 25.45
N LEU A 214 3.77 -3.59 26.68
CA LEU A 214 2.80 -3.08 27.64
C LEU A 214 2.18 -1.74 27.19
N ALA A 215 2.96 -0.86 26.58
CA ALA A 215 2.45 0.40 26.01
C ALA A 215 1.49 0.14 24.83
N TRP A 216 1.80 -0.84 24.00
CA TRP A 216 0.91 -1.27 22.92
C TRP A 216 -0.40 -1.86 23.43
N PHE A 217 -0.33 -2.74 24.41
CA PHE A 217 -1.52 -3.38 24.99
C PHE A 217 -2.43 -2.37 25.68
N SER A 218 -1.85 -1.44 26.46
CA SER A 218 -2.60 -0.35 27.09
C SER A 218 -3.28 0.56 26.06
N MET A 219 -2.62 0.85 24.97
CA MET A 219 -3.16 1.67 23.87
C MET A 219 -4.31 0.97 23.15
N ILE A 220 -4.17 -0.31 22.80
CA ILE A 220 -5.26 -1.11 22.20
C ILE A 220 -6.48 -1.09 23.12
N LYS A 221 -6.27 -1.32 24.42
CA LYS A 221 -7.35 -1.29 25.42
C LYS A 221 -8.04 0.08 25.47
N ASN A 222 -7.30 1.17 25.38
CA ASN A 222 -7.86 2.52 25.40
C ASN A 222 -8.63 2.85 24.11
N ILE A 223 -8.14 2.43 22.95
CA ILE A 223 -8.83 2.60 21.67
C ILE A 223 -10.13 1.81 21.64
N LEU A 224 -10.10 0.54 22.09
CA LEU A 224 -11.30 -0.31 22.16
C LEU A 224 -12.37 0.23 23.12
N LYS A 225 -11.99 1.03 24.14
CA LYS A 225 -12.94 1.75 24.99
C LYS A 225 -13.61 2.92 24.27
N ASN A 226 -12.97 3.53 23.28
CA ASN A 226 -13.56 4.62 22.50
C ASN A 226 -14.35 4.05 21.31
N LYS A 227 -15.66 3.93 21.49
CA LYS A 227 -16.58 3.34 20.52
C LYS A 227 -16.48 3.97 19.13
N LYS A 228 -16.33 5.32 19.06
CA LYS A 228 -16.18 6.04 17.79
C LYS A 228 -14.88 5.67 17.09
N LEU A 229 -13.74 5.66 17.79
CA LEU A 229 -12.44 5.28 17.21
C LEU A 229 -12.43 3.82 16.74
N THR A 230 -13.02 2.91 17.54
CA THR A 230 -13.13 1.50 17.15
C THR A 230 -13.92 1.34 15.87
N LEU A 231 -15.10 1.98 15.76
CA LEU A 231 -15.91 1.94 14.55
C LEU A 231 -15.17 2.52 13.34
N LEU A 232 -14.51 3.67 13.49
CA LEU A 232 -13.73 4.28 12.42
C LEU A 232 -12.61 3.34 11.90
N ILE A 233 -11.90 2.64 12.81
CA ILE A 233 -10.89 1.66 12.43
C ILE A 233 -11.52 0.50 11.68
N VAL A 234 -12.58 -0.11 12.22
CA VAL A 234 -13.26 -1.28 11.63
C VAL A 234 -13.75 -0.96 10.22
N PHE A 235 -14.45 0.14 10.02
CA PHE A 235 -14.98 0.49 8.70
C PHE A 235 -13.86 0.90 7.71
N SER A 236 -12.79 1.57 8.17
CA SER A 236 -11.66 1.91 7.31
C SER A 236 -10.90 0.70 6.76
N ILE A 237 -10.99 -0.47 7.42
CA ILE A 237 -10.36 -1.71 6.94
C ILE A 237 -10.90 -2.12 5.58
N PHE A 238 -12.21 -1.92 5.32
CA PHE A 238 -12.85 -2.33 4.09
C PHE A 238 -12.34 -1.59 2.85
N ASP A 239 -11.89 -0.35 3.00
CA ASP A 239 -11.24 0.38 1.90
C ASP A 239 -9.91 -0.27 1.50
N TYR A 240 -9.13 -0.77 2.48
CA TYR A 240 -7.86 -1.48 2.21
C TYR A 240 -8.11 -2.90 1.69
N ILE A 241 -9.15 -3.58 2.19
CA ILE A 241 -9.61 -4.87 1.64
C ILE A 241 -10.05 -4.69 0.18
N SER A 242 -10.72 -3.58 -0.16
CA SER A 242 -11.10 -3.26 -1.54
C SER A 242 -9.87 -3.18 -2.47
N VAL A 243 -8.77 -2.55 -2.04
CA VAL A 243 -7.51 -2.56 -2.80
C VAL A 243 -6.96 -3.97 -2.95
N SER A 244 -6.98 -4.76 -1.86
CA SER A 244 -6.51 -6.15 -1.90
C SER A 244 -7.36 -7.02 -2.81
N PHE A 245 -8.66 -6.77 -2.88
CA PHE A 245 -9.60 -7.47 -3.76
C PHE A 245 -9.36 -7.11 -5.23
N VAL A 246 -9.13 -5.83 -5.57
CA VAL A 246 -8.72 -5.42 -6.93
C VAL A 246 -7.49 -6.21 -7.35
N ASN A 247 -6.42 -6.16 -6.56
CA ASN A 247 -5.18 -6.89 -6.86
C ASN A 247 -5.39 -8.41 -7.02
N LEU A 248 -6.34 -8.99 -6.28
CA LEU A 248 -6.65 -10.41 -6.34
C LEU A 248 -7.35 -10.80 -7.64
N ILE A 249 -8.33 -9.98 -8.08
CA ILE A 249 -9.14 -10.32 -9.26
C ILE A 249 -8.47 -9.94 -10.59
N GLU A 250 -7.62 -8.92 -10.61
CA GLU A 250 -7.05 -8.36 -11.86
C GLU A 250 -6.40 -9.38 -12.77
N PRO A 251 -5.54 -10.32 -12.31
CA PRO A 251 -4.90 -11.30 -13.19
C PRO A 251 -5.92 -12.18 -13.92
N LYS A 252 -6.90 -12.69 -13.18
CA LYS A 252 -7.95 -13.54 -13.73
C LYS A 252 -8.91 -12.78 -14.62
N PHE A 253 -9.32 -11.56 -14.20
CA PHE A 253 -10.22 -10.73 -14.98
C PHE A 253 -9.61 -10.33 -16.33
N ALA A 254 -8.36 -9.91 -16.36
CA ALA A 254 -7.68 -9.57 -17.60
C ALA A 254 -7.50 -10.78 -18.51
N THR A 255 -7.14 -11.94 -17.96
CA THR A 255 -6.78 -13.13 -18.75
C THR A 255 -8.00 -13.90 -19.22
N GLU A 256 -8.97 -14.18 -18.34
CA GLU A 256 -10.14 -15.01 -18.67
C GLU A 256 -11.32 -14.19 -19.20
N VAL A 257 -11.54 -12.99 -18.66
CA VAL A 257 -12.71 -12.18 -19.03
C VAL A 257 -12.40 -11.24 -20.20
N LEU A 258 -11.22 -10.58 -20.18
CA LEU A 258 -10.79 -9.68 -21.25
C LEU A 258 -9.89 -10.35 -22.30
N ALA A 259 -9.52 -11.61 -22.10
CA ALA A 259 -8.74 -12.45 -23.01
C ALA A 259 -7.32 -11.92 -23.34
N ASN A 260 -6.75 -11.01 -22.51
CA ASN A 260 -5.38 -10.51 -22.71
C ASN A 260 -4.76 -10.02 -21.40
N SER A 261 -3.66 -10.64 -21.00
CA SER A 261 -2.92 -10.29 -19.77
C SER A 261 -2.36 -8.86 -19.75
N ALA A 262 -2.09 -8.24 -20.90
CA ALA A 262 -1.63 -6.86 -20.95
C ALA A 262 -2.66 -5.86 -20.41
N TYR A 263 -3.95 -6.23 -20.39
CA TYR A 263 -5.02 -5.38 -19.83
C TYR A 263 -4.91 -5.21 -18.31
N ILE A 264 -4.15 -6.03 -17.57
CA ILE A 264 -3.84 -5.79 -16.15
C ILE A 264 -3.27 -4.38 -15.97
N SER A 265 -2.27 -3.99 -16.76
CA SER A 265 -1.66 -2.66 -16.66
C SER A 265 -2.64 -1.53 -16.94
N ILE A 266 -3.63 -1.77 -17.81
CA ILE A 266 -4.68 -0.78 -18.13
C ILE A 266 -5.69 -0.68 -16.98
N LEU A 267 -6.07 -1.81 -16.37
CA LEU A 267 -6.98 -1.85 -15.23
C LEU A 267 -6.35 -1.21 -13.99
N ASP A 268 -5.16 -1.64 -13.59
CA ASP A 268 -4.44 -1.09 -12.45
C ASP A 268 -4.03 0.38 -12.68
N GLY A 269 -3.64 0.73 -13.93
CA GLY A 269 -3.42 2.12 -14.34
C GLY A 269 -4.67 2.98 -14.20
N GLY A 270 -5.83 2.47 -14.58
CA GLY A 270 -7.12 3.12 -14.36
C GLY A 270 -7.39 3.36 -12.88
N PHE A 271 -7.27 2.31 -12.06
CA PHE A 271 -7.43 2.39 -10.59
C PHE A 271 -6.48 3.41 -9.96
N ALA A 272 -5.19 3.36 -10.30
CA ALA A 272 -4.17 4.27 -9.77
C ALA A 272 -4.43 5.73 -10.16
N LEU A 273 -4.83 6.00 -11.42
CA LEU A 273 -5.22 7.34 -11.86
C LEU A 273 -6.43 7.86 -11.09
N GLY A 274 -7.42 7.00 -10.85
CA GLY A 274 -8.57 7.32 -10.03
C GLY A 274 -8.16 7.67 -8.61
N ALA A 275 -7.34 6.84 -7.96
CA ALA A 275 -6.86 7.05 -6.62
C ALA A 275 -6.04 8.36 -6.48
N ILE A 276 -5.20 8.69 -7.47
CA ILE A 276 -4.49 9.98 -7.51
C ILE A 276 -5.47 11.14 -7.62
N SER A 277 -6.47 11.02 -8.51
CA SER A 277 -7.47 12.07 -8.74
C SER A 277 -8.32 12.34 -7.50
N SER A 278 -8.48 11.37 -6.59
CA SER A 278 -9.24 11.50 -5.35
C SER A 278 -8.72 12.62 -4.45
N PHE A 279 -7.39 12.82 -4.37
CA PHE A 279 -6.81 13.88 -3.55
C PHE A 279 -7.19 15.30 -4.01
N LEU A 280 -7.59 15.45 -5.27
CA LEU A 280 -8.07 16.74 -5.80
C LEU A 280 -9.53 17.01 -5.41
N LEU A 281 -10.31 15.98 -5.15
CA LEU A 281 -11.75 16.07 -4.88
C LEU A 281 -12.07 16.05 -3.38
N VAL A 282 -11.26 15.36 -2.57
CA VAL A 282 -11.53 15.16 -1.14
C VAL A 282 -11.74 16.46 -0.39
N GLU A 283 -10.90 17.47 -0.64
CA GLU A 283 -11.03 18.78 0.01
C GLU A 283 -12.37 19.46 -0.28
N ARG A 284 -12.85 19.39 -1.54
CA ARG A 284 -14.15 19.95 -1.95
C ARG A 284 -15.31 19.19 -1.35
N VAL A 285 -15.19 17.87 -1.24
CA VAL A 285 -16.24 17.01 -0.67
C VAL A 285 -16.34 17.21 0.84
N LEU A 286 -15.23 17.19 1.58
CA LEU A 286 -15.22 17.35 3.04
C LEU A 286 -15.66 18.74 3.50
N ASN A 287 -15.44 19.79 2.68
CA ASN A 287 -15.89 21.14 3.01
C ASN A 287 -17.41 21.33 2.87
N ARG A 288 -18.09 20.45 2.15
CA ARG A 288 -19.53 20.56 1.89
C ARG A 288 -20.40 19.55 2.63
N TRP A 289 -19.85 18.41 2.97
CA TRP A 289 -20.62 17.27 3.48
C TRP A 289 -20.00 16.74 4.78
N SER A 290 -20.86 16.33 5.73
CA SER A 290 -20.39 15.72 6.98
C SER A 290 -19.83 14.30 6.74
N PHE A 291 -18.87 13.87 7.57
CA PHE A 291 -18.34 12.50 7.56
C PHE A 291 -19.45 11.45 7.54
N SER A 292 -20.44 11.63 8.42
CA SER A 292 -21.55 10.68 8.59
C SER A 292 -22.43 10.50 7.35
N GLY A 293 -22.45 11.44 6.42
CA GLY A 293 -23.17 11.31 5.14
C GLY A 293 -22.29 10.76 4.03
N VAL A 294 -21.03 11.21 3.98
CA VAL A 294 -20.10 10.90 2.88
C VAL A 294 -19.57 9.47 2.97
N ALA A 295 -19.17 9.00 4.15
CA ALA A 295 -18.51 7.70 4.28
C ALA A 295 -19.39 6.51 3.85
N PRO A 296 -20.68 6.38 4.28
CA PRO A 296 -21.56 5.32 3.78
C PRO A 296 -21.80 5.42 2.28
N LEU A 297 -21.96 6.65 1.75
CA LEU A 297 -22.18 6.89 0.34
C LEU A 297 -20.98 6.41 -0.51
N LEU A 298 -19.76 6.71 -0.10
CA LEU A 298 -18.55 6.26 -0.80
C LEU A 298 -18.44 4.74 -0.83
N MET A 299 -18.75 4.05 0.29
CA MET A 299 -18.77 2.57 0.31
C MET A 299 -19.85 1.99 -0.61
N LEU A 300 -21.05 2.60 -0.62
CA LEU A 300 -22.13 2.18 -1.52
C LEU A 300 -21.76 2.39 -2.98
N LEU A 301 -21.16 3.53 -3.32
CA LEU A 301 -20.69 3.82 -4.68
C LEU A 301 -19.60 2.84 -5.13
N GLN A 302 -18.69 2.43 -4.24
CA GLN A 302 -17.73 1.35 -4.54
C GLN A 302 -18.46 0.05 -4.89
N ALA A 303 -19.47 -0.36 -4.09
CA ALA A 303 -20.25 -1.57 -4.36
C ALA A 303 -20.94 -1.49 -5.74
N ILE A 304 -21.54 -0.36 -6.08
CA ILE A 304 -22.18 -0.13 -7.40
C ILE A 304 -21.14 -0.26 -8.52
N CYS A 305 -19.95 0.33 -8.37
CA CYS A 305 -18.90 0.23 -9.39
C CYS A 305 -18.43 -1.22 -9.60
N TYR A 306 -18.27 -2.01 -8.52
CA TYR A 306 -17.94 -3.43 -8.66
C TYR A 306 -19.07 -4.23 -9.36
N CYS A 307 -20.33 -3.94 -9.06
CA CYS A 307 -21.47 -4.55 -9.75
C CYS A 307 -21.44 -4.24 -11.26
N ILE A 308 -21.14 -3.00 -11.62
CA ILE A 308 -21.01 -2.57 -13.03
C ILE A 308 -19.81 -3.26 -13.69
N LEU A 309 -18.67 -3.42 -12.99
CA LEU A 309 -17.50 -4.13 -13.50
C LEU A 309 -17.84 -5.58 -13.89
N GLY A 310 -18.60 -6.27 -13.04
CA GLY A 310 -19.05 -7.65 -13.31
C GLY A 310 -20.06 -7.76 -14.45
N SER A 311 -20.86 -6.72 -14.69
CA SER A 311 -21.97 -6.77 -15.67
C SER A 311 -21.55 -6.45 -17.11
N PHE A 312 -20.55 -5.60 -17.33
CA PHE A 312 -20.17 -5.09 -18.65
C PHE A 312 -18.66 -5.20 -18.91
N PRO A 313 -18.12 -6.41 -19.09
CA PRO A 313 -16.68 -6.61 -19.26
C PRO A 313 -16.24 -6.18 -20.67
N SER A 314 -15.54 -5.06 -20.76
CA SER A 314 -14.78 -4.65 -21.95
C SER A 314 -13.53 -3.87 -21.54
N PRO A 315 -12.41 -3.93 -22.29
CA PRO A 315 -11.15 -3.35 -21.85
C PRO A 315 -11.24 -1.87 -21.48
N PHE A 316 -11.84 -1.07 -22.37
CA PHE A 316 -11.99 0.38 -22.16
C PHE A 316 -12.97 0.69 -21.01
N PHE A 317 -14.12 0.03 -21.01
CA PHE A 317 -15.16 0.28 -20.01
C PHE A 317 -14.72 -0.22 -18.63
N SER A 318 -14.11 -1.40 -18.55
CA SER A 318 -13.56 -1.91 -17.28
C SER A 318 -12.48 -1.00 -16.71
N SER A 319 -11.59 -0.43 -17.55
CA SER A 319 -10.59 0.55 -17.10
C SER A 319 -11.24 1.84 -16.58
N LEU A 320 -12.31 2.32 -17.22
CA LEU A 320 -13.08 3.47 -16.73
C LEU A 320 -13.74 3.18 -15.38
N VAL A 321 -14.32 1.98 -15.22
CA VAL A 321 -14.90 1.55 -13.94
C VAL A 321 -13.82 1.41 -12.87
N MET A 322 -12.65 0.84 -13.18
CA MET A 322 -11.51 0.79 -12.28
C MET A 322 -11.04 2.18 -11.85
N PHE A 323 -11.03 3.15 -12.77
CA PHE A 323 -10.75 4.56 -12.44
C PHE A 323 -11.77 5.09 -11.41
N LEU A 324 -13.07 4.81 -11.59
CA LEU A 324 -14.08 5.22 -10.63
C LEU A 324 -13.93 4.52 -9.28
N ILE A 325 -13.63 3.22 -9.26
CA ILE A 325 -13.33 2.47 -8.03
C ILE A 325 -12.15 3.11 -7.30
N GLY A 326 -11.04 3.38 -8.00
CA GLY A 326 -9.86 4.03 -7.43
C GLY A 326 -10.15 5.43 -6.88
N LEU A 327 -10.91 6.24 -7.62
CA LEU A 327 -11.34 7.59 -7.23
C LEU A 327 -12.16 7.56 -5.92
N ILE A 328 -13.14 6.68 -5.86
CA ILE A 328 -14.05 6.55 -4.70
C ILE A 328 -13.30 5.95 -3.52
N ASN A 329 -12.51 4.89 -3.73
CA ASN A 329 -11.71 4.24 -2.69
C ASN A 329 -10.67 5.20 -2.09
N GLY A 330 -9.89 5.90 -2.92
CA GLY A 330 -8.93 6.89 -2.45
C GLY A 330 -9.59 8.04 -1.68
N SER A 331 -10.78 8.47 -2.10
CA SER A 331 -11.58 9.46 -1.38
C SER A 331 -12.05 8.92 -0.03
N SER A 332 -12.53 7.69 0.04
CA SER A 332 -12.97 7.02 1.26
C SER A 332 -11.82 6.88 2.28
N ILE A 333 -10.67 6.38 1.84
CA ILE A 333 -9.46 6.29 2.68
C ILE A 333 -9.11 7.66 3.29
N ALA A 334 -9.11 8.72 2.48
CA ALA A 334 -8.77 10.06 2.95
C ALA A 334 -9.79 10.62 3.94
N VAL A 335 -11.09 10.35 3.73
CA VAL A 335 -12.18 10.73 4.63
C VAL A 335 -12.04 10.03 5.97
N PHE A 336 -11.87 8.71 5.98
CA PHE A 336 -11.67 7.94 7.22
C PHE A 336 -10.39 8.35 7.97
N GLN A 337 -9.28 8.55 7.23
CA GLN A 337 -8.01 8.96 7.83
C GLN A 337 -8.12 10.35 8.46
N THR A 338 -8.80 11.29 7.82
CA THR A 338 -9.02 12.64 8.35
C THR A 338 -9.88 12.60 9.63
N GLU A 339 -10.95 11.80 9.64
CA GLU A 339 -11.83 11.67 10.82
C GLU A 339 -11.13 10.96 11.98
N LEU A 340 -10.32 9.94 11.70
CA LEU A 340 -9.46 9.29 12.69
C LEU A 340 -8.49 10.30 13.33
N GLN A 341 -7.84 11.13 12.52
CA GLN A 341 -6.93 12.18 13.01
C GLN A 341 -7.64 13.25 13.84
N LYS A 342 -8.86 13.64 13.46
CA LYS A 342 -9.67 14.61 14.24
C LYS A 342 -10.17 14.04 15.56
N THR A 343 -10.45 12.75 15.62
CA THR A 343 -11.02 12.09 16.80
C THR A 343 -9.95 11.67 17.81
N ALA A 344 -8.72 11.44 17.37
CA ALA A 344 -7.60 11.04 18.21
C ALA A 344 -6.80 12.24 18.71
N GLU A 345 -6.24 12.13 19.91
CA GLU A 345 -5.28 13.10 20.43
C GLU A 345 -3.98 13.13 19.61
N ASN A 346 -3.39 14.30 19.44
CA ASN A 346 -2.16 14.49 18.64
C ASN A 346 -0.99 13.60 19.06
N THR A 347 -0.91 13.25 20.34
CA THR A 347 0.15 12.40 20.92
C THR A 347 0.06 10.93 20.50
N VAL A 348 -1.06 10.52 19.89
CA VAL A 348 -1.36 9.09 19.61
C VAL A 348 -1.44 8.79 18.10
N HIS A 349 -1.33 9.79 17.23
CA HIS A 349 -1.56 9.65 15.78
C HIS A 349 -0.67 8.59 15.12
N GLY A 350 0.64 8.55 15.43
CA GLY A 350 1.56 7.57 14.88
C GLY A 350 1.22 6.13 15.29
N LYS A 351 0.92 5.96 16.59
CA LYS A 351 0.52 4.67 17.15
C LYS A 351 -0.82 4.21 16.60
N LEU A 352 -1.78 5.12 16.39
CA LEU A 352 -3.10 4.83 15.81
C LEU A 352 -2.98 4.33 14.37
N SER A 353 -2.13 4.96 13.56
CA SER A 353 -1.83 4.51 12.19
C SER A 353 -1.25 3.10 12.19
N SER A 354 -0.27 2.82 13.05
CA SER A 354 0.34 1.50 13.15
C SER A 354 -0.66 0.43 13.61
N LEU A 355 -1.57 0.77 14.54
CA LEU A 355 -2.61 -0.14 14.99
C LEU A 355 -3.59 -0.46 13.86
N ARG A 356 -4.04 0.55 13.12
CA ARG A 356 -4.88 0.35 11.94
C ARG A 356 -4.21 -0.57 10.94
N ASP A 357 -2.93 -0.36 10.64
CA ASP A 357 -2.17 -1.18 9.68
C ASP A 357 -2.05 -2.65 10.14
N ILE A 358 -1.96 -2.89 11.46
CA ILE A 358 -2.02 -4.25 12.03
C ILE A 358 -3.41 -4.87 11.81
N PHE A 359 -4.49 -4.14 12.08
CA PHE A 359 -5.85 -4.64 11.84
C PHE A 359 -6.13 -4.87 10.36
N VAL A 360 -5.66 -3.99 9.47
CA VAL A 360 -5.72 -4.20 8.01
C VAL A 360 -4.99 -5.48 7.63
N ALA A 361 -3.74 -5.66 8.08
CA ALA A 361 -2.95 -6.84 7.78
C ALA A 361 -3.64 -8.13 8.26
N PHE A 362 -4.14 -8.14 9.50
CA PHE A 362 -4.87 -9.29 10.04
C PHE A 362 -6.14 -9.59 9.24
N SER A 363 -6.94 -8.56 8.94
CA SER A 363 -8.17 -8.73 8.17
C SER A 363 -7.89 -9.24 6.76
N THR A 364 -6.83 -8.75 6.11
CA THR A 364 -6.41 -9.21 4.78
C THR A 364 -5.97 -10.68 4.82
N LEU A 365 -5.27 -11.11 5.88
CA LEU A 365 -4.89 -12.51 6.05
C LEU A 365 -6.09 -13.46 6.14
N VAL A 366 -7.19 -13.01 6.71
CA VAL A 366 -8.45 -13.78 6.77
C VAL A 366 -9.20 -13.70 5.44
N PHE A 367 -9.29 -12.49 4.87
CA PHE A 367 -10.06 -12.20 3.67
C PHE A 367 -9.50 -12.88 2.42
N ILE A 368 -8.18 -12.81 2.19
CA ILE A 368 -7.55 -13.32 0.97
C ILE A 368 -7.84 -14.81 0.73
N PRO A 369 -7.65 -15.75 1.68
CA PRO A 369 -7.94 -17.16 1.43
C PRO A 369 -9.40 -17.43 1.09
N ILE A 370 -10.33 -16.74 1.77
CA ILE A 370 -11.78 -16.89 1.53
C ILE A 370 -12.13 -16.43 0.11
N PHE A 371 -11.70 -15.23 -0.27
CA PHE A 371 -12.02 -14.69 -1.59
C PHE A 371 -11.25 -15.37 -2.71
N THR A 372 -10.03 -15.82 -2.48
CA THR A 372 -9.29 -16.67 -3.44
C THR A 372 -10.12 -17.88 -3.82
N HIS A 373 -10.63 -18.64 -2.83
CA HIS A 373 -11.44 -19.82 -3.10
C HIS A 373 -12.71 -19.52 -3.90
N ILE A 374 -13.39 -18.43 -3.58
CA ILE A 374 -14.61 -18.02 -4.29
C ILE A 374 -14.28 -17.58 -5.73
N VAL A 375 -13.26 -16.75 -5.91
CA VAL A 375 -12.84 -16.19 -7.21
C VAL A 375 -12.26 -17.27 -8.11
N ASP A 376 -11.54 -18.27 -7.57
CA ASP A 376 -11.04 -19.41 -8.36
C ASP A 376 -12.18 -20.22 -8.96
N ASN A 377 -13.29 -20.41 -8.22
CA ASN A 377 -14.49 -21.09 -8.74
C ASN A 377 -15.23 -20.22 -9.76
N SER A 378 -15.46 -18.94 -9.48
CA SER A 378 -16.09 -17.97 -10.38
C SER A 378 -15.75 -16.53 -9.99
N ILE A 379 -15.15 -15.81 -10.92
CA ILE A 379 -14.80 -14.40 -10.69
C ILE A 379 -16.02 -13.53 -10.48
N PHE A 380 -17.12 -13.80 -11.21
CA PHE A 380 -18.37 -13.04 -11.08
C PHE A 380 -19.04 -13.26 -9.72
N VAL A 381 -19.08 -14.50 -9.24
CA VAL A 381 -19.57 -14.81 -7.88
C VAL A 381 -18.69 -14.12 -6.83
N GLY A 382 -17.36 -14.08 -7.02
CA GLY A 382 -16.45 -13.35 -6.14
C GLY A 382 -16.76 -11.85 -6.08
N ILE A 383 -17.02 -11.24 -7.23
CA ILE A 383 -17.42 -9.83 -7.33
C ILE A 383 -18.77 -9.61 -6.63
N ASP A 384 -19.78 -10.44 -6.89
CA ASP A 384 -21.12 -10.30 -6.31
C ASP A 384 -21.12 -10.43 -4.78
N VAL A 385 -20.35 -11.40 -4.23
CA VAL A 385 -20.18 -11.55 -2.80
C VAL A 385 -19.50 -10.32 -2.20
N PHE A 386 -18.47 -9.77 -2.87
CA PHE A 386 -17.79 -8.57 -2.40
C PHE A 386 -18.69 -7.32 -2.44
N VAL A 387 -19.51 -7.18 -3.47
CA VAL A 387 -20.57 -6.16 -3.57
C VAL A 387 -21.53 -6.25 -2.39
N GLY A 388 -21.99 -7.46 -2.06
CA GLY A 388 -22.84 -7.72 -0.88
C GLY A 388 -22.18 -7.29 0.42
N VAL A 389 -20.90 -7.61 0.62
CA VAL A 389 -20.13 -7.20 1.81
C VAL A 389 -20.05 -5.68 1.92
N LEU A 390 -19.68 -4.98 0.85
CA LEU A 390 -19.58 -3.51 0.86
C LEU A 390 -20.93 -2.84 1.10
N ALA A 391 -22.02 -3.35 0.47
CA ALA A 391 -23.37 -2.84 0.65
C ALA A 391 -23.84 -2.99 2.12
N ILE A 392 -23.63 -4.17 2.72
CA ILE A 392 -23.95 -4.42 4.14
C ILE A 392 -23.15 -3.47 5.05
N MET A 393 -21.84 -3.30 4.79
CA MET A 393 -21.00 -2.41 5.59
C MET A 393 -21.43 -0.94 5.44
N SER A 394 -21.80 -0.51 4.23
CA SER A 394 -22.37 0.82 4.01
C SER A 394 -23.64 1.04 4.85
N LEU A 395 -24.57 0.07 4.85
CA LEU A 395 -25.80 0.13 5.65
C LEU A 395 -25.50 0.17 7.15
N LEU A 396 -24.60 -0.70 7.63
CA LEU A 396 -24.22 -0.73 9.05
C LEU A 396 -23.58 0.61 9.48
N LEU A 397 -22.74 1.20 8.62
CA LEU A 397 -22.15 2.51 8.88
C LEU A 397 -23.21 3.61 8.92
N TYR A 398 -24.18 3.57 8.01
CA TYR A 398 -25.30 4.50 7.97
C TYR A 398 -26.14 4.43 9.24
N PHE A 399 -26.51 3.22 9.72
CA PHE A 399 -27.31 3.04 10.92
C PHE A 399 -26.52 3.31 12.21
N SER A 400 -25.20 3.06 12.26
CA SER A 400 -24.37 3.39 13.43
C SER A 400 -24.37 4.89 13.77
N ARG A 401 -24.65 5.72 12.78
CA ARG A 401 -24.84 7.18 12.89
C ARG A 401 -26.01 7.56 13.79
N PHE A 402 -27.14 6.83 13.67
CA PHE A 402 -28.34 7.12 14.47
C PHE A 402 -28.23 6.66 15.93
N ALA A 403 -27.41 5.66 16.22
CA ALA A 403 -27.14 5.20 17.59
C ALA A 403 -26.27 6.17 18.41
N GLY A 404 -25.54 7.08 17.76
CA GLY A 404 -24.70 8.10 18.40
C GLY A 404 -25.38 9.47 18.57
N ALA A 405 -26.37 9.81 17.75
CA ALA A 405 -27.03 11.11 17.75
C ALA A 405 -28.07 11.31 18.90
N ASN A 406 -28.42 10.27 19.66
CA ASN A 406 -29.37 10.33 20.75
C ASN A 406 -28.71 10.49 22.15
N LYS A 407 -27.43 10.92 22.20
CA LYS A 407 -26.72 11.07 23.50
C LYS A 407 -25.95 12.40 23.64
N ASP A 408 -26.25 13.42 22.81
CA ASP A 408 -25.78 14.79 23.02
C ASP A 408 -26.97 15.72 23.33
#